data_b933287485c8303baacca5184319f97a
#
_entry.id   b933287485c8303baacca5184319f97a
#
_cell.length_a   1.000
_cell.length_b   1.000
_cell.length_c   1.000
_cell.angle_alpha   90.00
_cell.angle_beta   90.00
_cell.angle_gamma   90.00
#
_symmetry.space_group_name_H-M   'P 1'
#
loop_
_entity.id
_entity.type
_entity.pdbx_description
1 polymer ?
#
loop_
_entity_poly.entity_id
_entity_poly.type
_entity_poly.pdbx_seq_one_letter_code
_entity_poly.pdbx_strand_id
1 'polypeptide(L)'
;MKFTYSWLKEHLETEHQYNEVVDKLTAIGLEVESVQDTGLAYKDFIVGQVLEEEKHPNADKLKLCKVDIGREKVDVVCGAPNVTKGMKVVYAPVGSVIPLNQMKIKAAKIRGVESYGMMCSEYELGISNEHDGIISCLLYTSPSPRDGLLSRMPSSA
;
A
#
# COMPACT_ATOMS: atom_id res chain seq x y z
N MET A 1 25.89 -2.88 9.85
CA MET A 1 25.79 -2.63 8.38
C MET A 1 24.39 -2.99 7.92
N LYS A 2 23.78 -2.19 7.05
CA LYS A 2 22.47 -2.48 6.47
C LYS A 2 22.58 -2.54 4.95
N PHE A 3 21.96 -3.51 4.33
CA PHE A 3 21.86 -3.64 2.88
C PHE A 3 20.54 -4.33 2.50
N THR A 4 20.11 -4.16 1.26
CA THR A 4 18.91 -4.81 0.75
C THR A 4 19.26 -6.14 0.09
N TYR A 5 18.33 -7.08 0.13
CA TYR A 5 18.49 -8.36 -0.56
C TYR A 5 18.63 -8.19 -2.09
N SER A 6 17.93 -7.23 -2.68
CA SER A 6 18.07 -6.92 -4.10
C SER A 6 19.48 -6.45 -4.47
N TRP A 7 20.08 -5.60 -3.64
CA TRP A 7 21.47 -5.16 -3.85
C TRP A 7 22.47 -6.32 -3.70
N LEU A 8 22.25 -7.20 -2.72
CA LEU A 8 23.08 -8.40 -2.57
C LEU A 8 23.03 -9.27 -3.84
N LYS A 9 21.86 -9.42 -4.47
CA LYS A 9 21.69 -10.20 -5.71
C LYS A 9 22.41 -9.62 -6.93
N GLU A 10 22.74 -8.34 -6.92
CA GLU A 10 23.58 -7.73 -7.98
C GLU A 10 25.02 -8.22 -7.93
N HIS A 11 25.48 -8.65 -6.75
CA HIS A 11 26.85 -9.12 -6.50
C HIS A 11 26.97 -10.62 -6.28
N LEU A 12 25.84 -11.28 -6.06
CA LEU A 12 25.78 -12.71 -5.80
C LEU A 12 24.72 -13.38 -6.68
N GLU A 13 25.15 -14.19 -7.61
CA GLU A 13 24.24 -15.02 -8.41
C GLU A 13 23.62 -16.09 -7.52
N THR A 14 22.40 -15.88 -7.09
CA THR A 14 21.66 -16.82 -6.25
C THR A 14 20.16 -16.79 -6.56
N GLU A 15 19.57 -17.97 -6.57
CA GLU A 15 18.12 -18.17 -6.66
C GLU A 15 17.48 -18.45 -5.29
N HIS A 16 18.31 -18.56 -4.22
CA HIS A 16 17.83 -18.80 -2.87
C HIS A 16 16.91 -17.67 -2.40
N GLN A 17 15.96 -18.01 -1.57
CA GLN A 17 15.12 -17.03 -0.88
C GLN A 17 15.93 -16.31 0.19
N TYR A 18 15.51 -15.09 0.54
CA TYR A 18 16.26 -14.28 1.51
C TYR A 18 16.45 -14.97 2.86
N ASN A 19 15.49 -15.77 3.33
CA ASN A 19 15.61 -16.53 4.58
C ASN A 19 16.77 -17.52 4.54
N GLU A 20 16.93 -18.25 3.45
CA GLU A 20 18.03 -19.20 3.26
C GLU A 20 19.39 -18.49 3.22
N VAL A 21 19.43 -17.30 2.64
CA VAL A 21 20.64 -16.48 2.61
C VAL A 21 21.00 -15.99 4.00
N VAL A 22 20.03 -15.57 4.79
CA VAL A 22 20.22 -15.18 6.21
C VAL A 22 20.82 -16.33 7.03
N ASP A 23 20.25 -17.53 6.88
CA ASP A 23 20.77 -18.72 7.59
C ASP A 23 22.21 -19.05 7.18
N LYS A 24 22.51 -18.97 5.90
CA LYS A 24 23.87 -19.19 5.38
C LYS A 24 24.88 -18.14 5.85
N LEU A 25 24.48 -16.87 5.86
CA LEU A 25 25.32 -15.78 6.37
C LEU A 25 25.67 -16.03 7.84
N THR A 26 24.69 -16.37 8.64
CA THR A 26 24.88 -16.69 10.05
C THR A 26 25.78 -17.91 10.23
N ALA A 27 25.60 -18.96 9.41
CA ALA A 27 26.41 -20.18 9.47
C ALA A 27 27.90 -19.95 9.16
N ILE A 28 28.23 -18.97 8.32
CA ILE A 28 29.62 -18.60 8.00
C ILE A 28 30.21 -17.54 8.94
N GLY A 29 29.49 -17.18 10.00
CA GLY A 29 29.95 -16.24 11.03
C GLY A 29 29.58 -14.78 10.83
N LEU A 30 28.73 -14.48 9.83
CA LEU A 30 28.17 -13.15 9.62
C LEU A 30 26.79 -13.09 10.29
N GLU A 31 26.76 -12.71 11.54
CA GLU A 31 25.52 -12.63 12.31
C GLU A 31 24.55 -11.60 11.71
N VAL A 32 23.34 -12.05 11.47
CA VAL A 32 22.23 -11.19 11.00
C VAL A 32 21.39 -10.80 12.21
N GLU A 33 21.51 -9.55 12.65
CA GLU A 33 20.80 -9.03 13.83
C GLU A 33 19.28 -8.92 13.59
N SER A 34 18.88 -8.50 12.40
CA SER A 34 17.46 -8.35 12.07
C SER A 34 17.22 -8.41 10.57
N VAL A 35 16.03 -8.85 10.19
CA VAL A 35 15.53 -8.82 8.81
C VAL A 35 14.23 -8.04 8.79
N GLN A 36 14.15 -7.07 7.90
CA GLN A 36 12.93 -6.28 7.69
C GLN A 36 12.42 -6.51 6.28
N ASP A 37 11.26 -7.13 6.16
CA ASP A 37 10.55 -7.27 4.89
C ASP A 37 9.47 -6.20 4.81
N THR A 38 9.75 -5.14 4.06
CA THR A 38 8.82 -4.03 3.86
C THR A 38 7.61 -4.43 3.03
N GLY A 39 7.75 -5.44 2.17
CA GLY A 39 6.66 -5.93 1.33
C GLY A 39 5.54 -6.62 2.13
N LEU A 40 5.87 -7.27 3.24
CA LEU A 40 4.88 -7.94 4.08
C LEU A 40 3.84 -6.98 4.67
N ALA A 41 4.25 -5.76 4.99
CA ALA A 41 3.34 -4.76 5.54
C ALA A 41 2.25 -4.32 4.54
N TYR A 42 2.53 -4.45 3.26
CA TYR A 42 1.66 -3.96 2.18
C TYR A 42 1.00 -5.06 1.34
N LYS A 43 1.21 -6.32 1.68
CA LYS A 43 0.74 -7.48 0.88
C LYS A 43 -0.78 -7.51 0.64
N ASP A 44 -1.55 -6.95 1.55
CA ASP A 44 -3.02 -6.94 1.50
C ASP A 44 -3.57 -5.68 0.81
N PHE A 45 -2.70 -4.70 0.52
CA PHE A 45 -3.11 -3.47 -0.13
C PHE A 45 -3.21 -3.65 -1.65
N ILE A 46 -4.17 -2.96 -2.24
CA ILE A 46 -4.48 -3.07 -3.66
C ILE A 46 -4.46 -1.69 -4.30
N VAL A 47 -3.93 -1.58 -5.51
CA VAL A 47 -4.09 -0.37 -6.30
C VAL A 47 -5.45 -0.43 -7.00
N GLY A 48 -6.34 0.47 -6.60
CA GLY A 48 -7.67 0.62 -7.19
C GLY A 48 -7.79 1.90 -8.01
N GLN A 49 -8.83 1.98 -8.83
CA GLN A 49 -9.16 3.17 -9.58
C GLN A 49 -10.51 3.73 -9.14
N VAL A 50 -10.54 5.02 -8.85
CA VAL A 50 -11.80 5.73 -8.54
C VAL A 50 -12.60 5.90 -9.83
N LEU A 51 -13.72 5.21 -9.93
CA LEU A 51 -14.63 5.29 -11.08
C LEU A 51 -15.60 6.47 -10.98
N GLU A 52 -16.11 6.70 -9.79
CA GLU A 52 -17.10 7.73 -9.50
C GLU A 52 -16.80 8.35 -8.14
N GLU A 53 -17.05 9.64 -8.01
CA GLU A 53 -17.03 10.37 -6.75
C GLU A 53 -18.31 11.19 -6.62
N GLU A 54 -18.93 11.12 -5.47
CA GLU A 54 -20.12 11.89 -5.13
C GLU A 54 -19.97 12.50 -3.74
N LYS A 55 -20.63 13.61 -3.49
CA LYS A 55 -20.70 14.18 -2.15
C LYS A 55 -21.49 13.25 -1.24
N HIS A 56 -21.01 13.07 -0.03
CA HIS A 56 -21.73 12.27 0.97
C HIS A 56 -23.05 12.97 1.34
N PRO A 57 -24.20 12.28 1.34
CA PRO A 57 -25.51 12.90 1.56
C PRO A 57 -25.66 13.56 2.94
N ASN A 58 -24.94 13.08 3.94
CA ASN A 58 -25.05 13.52 5.34
C ASN A 58 -23.76 14.18 5.87
N ALA A 59 -22.79 14.51 5.00
CA ALA A 59 -21.53 15.09 5.44
C ALA A 59 -20.82 15.86 4.32
N ASP A 60 -20.75 17.18 4.42
CA ASP A 60 -20.17 18.06 3.40
C ASP A 60 -18.68 17.83 3.13
N LYS A 61 -17.95 17.32 4.12
CA LYS A 61 -16.50 17.06 4.06
C LYS A 61 -16.15 15.66 3.59
N LEU A 62 -17.15 14.79 3.39
CA LEU A 62 -16.94 13.42 2.97
C LEU A 62 -17.39 13.23 1.51
N LYS A 63 -16.73 12.33 0.84
CA LYS A 63 -17.09 11.87 -0.51
C LYS A 63 -17.38 10.38 -0.47
N LEU A 64 -18.39 9.97 -1.22
CA LEU A 64 -18.64 8.57 -1.53
C LEU A 64 -17.95 8.25 -2.84
N CYS A 65 -17.04 7.30 -2.80
CA CYS A 65 -16.25 6.91 -3.95
C CYS A 65 -16.52 5.46 -4.32
N LYS A 66 -16.72 5.22 -5.60
CA LYS A 66 -16.76 3.86 -6.13
C LYS A 66 -15.40 3.52 -6.70
N VAL A 67 -14.76 2.53 -6.10
CA VAL A 67 -13.39 2.13 -6.44
C VAL A 67 -13.39 0.75 -7.10
N ASP A 68 -12.79 0.68 -8.26
CA ASP A 68 -12.53 -0.59 -8.95
C ASP A 68 -11.20 -1.16 -8.47
N ILE A 69 -11.25 -2.35 -7.89
CA ILE A 69 -10.09 -3.08 -7.38
C ILE A 69 -9.68 -4.23 -8.29
N GLY A 70 -10.17 -4.25 -9.53
CA GLY A 70 -9.86 -5.23 -10.54
C GLY A 70 -10.73 -6.50 -10.50
N ARG A 71 -11.25 -6.88 -9.36
CA ARG A 71 -12.17 -8.02 -9.18
C ARG A 71 -13.60 -7.59 -9.00
N GLU A 72 -13.79 -6.51 -8.28
CA GLU A 72 -15.10 -5.96 -7.92
C GLU A 72 -15.01 -4.44 -7.77
N LYS A 73 -16.16 -3.82 -7.67
CA LYS A 73 -16.31 -2.40 -7.38
C LYS A 73 -16.81 -2.27 -5.95
N VAL A 74 -16.14 -1.46 -5.16
CA VAL A 74 -16.44 -1.25 -3.75
C VAL A 74 -16.79 0.20 -3.47
N ASP A 75 -17.72 0.42 -2.57
CA ASP A 75 -18.06 1.76 -2.09
C ASP A 75 -17.21 2.11 -0.89
N VAL A 76 -16.52 3.24 -0.96
CA VAL A 76 -15.60 3.74 0.06
C VAL A 76 -15.93 5.18 0.39
N VAL A 77 -16.14 5.47 1.66
CA VAL A 77 -16.29 6.86 2.14
C VAL A 77 -14.92 7.43 2.42
N CYS A 78 -14.60 8.57 1.83
CA CYS A 78 -13.33 9.24 1.94
C CYS A 78 -13.48 10.69 2.38
N GLY A 79 -12.62 11.11 3.31
CA GLY A 79 -12.55 12.50 3.78
C GLY A 79 -11.47 13.33 3.08
N ALA A 80 -10.70 12.74 2.19
CA ALA A 80 -9.60 13.44 1.53
C ALA A 80 -10.12 14.41 0.45
N PRO A 81 -9.62 15.65 0.43
CA PRO A 81 -10.08 16.66 -0.54
C PRO A 81 -9.59 16.39 -1.96
N ASN A 82 -8.47 15.69 -2.11
CA ASN A 82 -7.80 15.46 -3.39
C ASN A 82 -8.35 14.29 -4.21
N VAL A 83 -9.36 13.58 -3.71
CA VAL A 83 -10.00 12.48 -4.44
C VAL A 83 -10.70 13.01 -5.68
N THR A 84 -10.40 12.43 -6.83
CA THR A 84 -11.02 12.74 -8.13
C THR A 84 -11.32 11.48 -8.93
N LYS A 85 -12.32 11.55 -9.78
CA LYS A 85 -12.66 10.47 -10.72
C LYS A 85 -11.45 10.13 -11.61
N GLY A 86 -11.20 8.85 -11.82
CA GLY A 86 -10.10 8.34 -12.65
C GLY A 86 -8.77 8.20 -11.90
N MET A 87 -8.68 8.71 -10.69
CA MET A 87 -7.49 8.64 -9.87
C MET A 87 -7.20 7.19 -9.46
N LYS A 88 -5.93 6.80 -9.53
CA LYS A 88 -5.47 5.52 -8.98
C LYS A 88 -4.98 5.73 -7.55
N VAL A 89 -5.46 4.89 -6.67
CA VAL A 89 -5.30 5.03 -5.22
C VAL A 89 -4.83 3.73 -4.59
N VAL A 90 -4.22 3.83 -3.41
CA VAL A 90 -3.94 2.67 -2.58
C VAL A 90 -5.17 2.36 -1.74
N TYR A 91 -5.76 1.22 -1.98
CA TYR A 91 -6.94 0.73 -1.29
C TYR A 91 -6.58 -0.33 -0.26
N ALA A 92 -7.04 -0.15 0.95
CA ALA A 92 -6.95 -1.10 2.05
C ALA A 92 -8.27 -1.86 2.19
N PRO A 93 -8.32 -3.15 1.84
CA PRO A 93 -9.54 -3.95 1.99
C PRO A 93 -9.92 -4.16 3.45
N VAL A 94 -11.17 -4.55 3.67
CA VAL A 94 -11.63 -5.01 4.98
C VAL A 94 -10.78 -6.22 5.43
N GLY A 95 -10.23 -6.14 6.63
CA GLY A 95 -9.34 -7.15 7.20
C GLY A 95 -7.86 -6.81 7.14
N SER A 96 -7.44 -5.87 6.28
CA SER A 96 -6.06 -5.38 6.26
C SER A 96 -5.73 -4.56 7.51
N VAL A 97 -4.43 -4.45 7.79
CA VAL A 97 -3.90 -3.71 8.94
C VAL A 97 -3.09 -2.54 8.45
N ILE A 98 -3.41 -1.34 8.92
CA ILE A 98 -2.67 -0.12 8.60
C ILE A 98 -1.31 -0.15 9.30
N PRO A 99 -0.19 -0.02 8.56
CA PRO A 99 1.15 -0.18 9.13
C PRO A 99 1.48 0.79 10.25
N LEU A 100 1.05 2.05 10.13
CA LEU A 100 1.41 3.11 11.07
C LEU A 100 0.86 2.87 12.48
N ASN A 101 -0.42 2.56 12.59
CA ASN A 101 -1.15 2.49 13.86
C ASN A 101 -1.67 1.09 14.21
N GLN A 102 -1.36 0.09 13.39
CA GLN A 102 -1.82 -1.30 13.53
C GLN A 102 -3.35 -1.44 13.57
N MET A 103 -4.06 -0.45 13.03
CA MET A 103 -5.51 -0.46 12.98
C MET A 103 -5.99 -1.46 11.92
N LYS A 104 -6.84 -2.39 12.35
CA LYS A 104 -7.49 -3.33 11.43
C LYS A 104 -8.70 -2.68 10.78
N ILE A 105 -8.72 -2.66 9.45
CA ILE A 105 -9.83 -2.11 8.68
C ILE A 105 -11.04 -3.02 8.79
N LYS A 106 -12.18 -2.43 9.12
CA LYS A 106 -13.48 -3.11 9.19
C LYS A 106 -14.47 -2.41 8.28
N ALA A 107 -15.45 -3.16 7.81
CA ALA A 107 -16.62 -2.54 7.19
C ALA A 107 -17.31 -1.65 8.22
N ALA A 108 -17.52 -0.41 7.89
CA ALA A 108 -18.08 0.58 8.79
C ALA A 108 -19.20 1.38 8.12
N LYS A 109 -20.22 1.69 8.90
CA LYS A 109 -21.28 2.59 8.46
C LYS A 109 -20.93 4.02 8.89
N ILE A 110 -20.52 4.84 7.93
CA ILE A 110 -20.10 6.22 8.15
C ILE A 110 -21.26 7.15 7.80
N ARG A 111 -21.85 7.78 8.83
CA ARG A 111 -22.98 8.70 8.69
C ARG A 111 -24.15 8.15 7.84
N GLY A 112 -24.42 6.85 7.97
CA GLY A 112 -25.55 6.19 7.29
C GLY A 112 -25.18 5.50 5.96
N VAL A 113 -23.96 5.67 5.46
CA VAL A 113 -23.45 5.02 4.24
C VAL A 113 -22.42 3.97 4.61
N GLU A 114 -22.54 2.79 4.03
CA GLU A 114 -21.59 1.70 4.23
C GLU A 114 -20.28 1.96 3.47
N SER A 115 -19.15 1.74 4.12
CA SER A 115 -17.81 1.83 3.55
C SER A 115 -17.09 0.50 3.71
N TYR A 116 -16.65 -0.04 2.59
CA TYR A 116 -15.95 -1.33 2.53
C TYR A 116 -14.46 -1.11 2.26
N GLY A 117 -13.71 -0.75 3.28
CA GLY A 117 -12.30 -0.49 3.19
C GLY A 117 -11.94 1.00 3.32
N MET A 118 -10.70 1.33 3.02
CA MET A 118 -10.15 2.67 3.15
C MET A 118 -9.18 2.99 2.01
N MET A 119 -9.20 4.22 1.54
CA MET A 119 -8.15 4.76 0.67
C MET A 119 -7.09 5.41 1.56
N CYS A 120 -5.81 5.07 1.33
CA CYS A 120 -4.72 5.42 2.23
C CYS A 120 -3.93 6.65 1.75
N SER A 121 -3.49 7.45 2.72
CA SER A 121 -2.46 8.46 2.55
C SER A 121 -1.05 7.88 2.74
N GLU A 122 -0.03 8.63 2.38
CA GLU A 122 1.36 8.26 2.66
C GLU A 122 1.64 8.08 4.14
N TYR A 123 1.00 8.91 4.96
CA TYR A 123 1.11 8.83 6.41
C TYR A 123 0.60 7.50 6.97
N GLU A 124 -0.58 7.05 6.56
CA GLU A 124 -1.16 5.78 7.02
C GLU A 124 -0.33 4.56 6.59
N LEU A 125 0.32 4.66 5.44
CA LEU A 125 1.24 3.63 4.97
C LEU A 125 2.62 3.71 5.64
N GLY A 126 2.90 4.76 6.42
CA GLY A 126 4.20 4.96 7.06
C GLY A 126 5.33 5.33 6.08
N ILE A 127 4.98 5.86 4.91
CA ILE A 127 5.93 6.26 3.87
C ILE A 127 6.45 7.67 4.13
N SER A 128 5.57 8.60 4.50
CA SER A 128 5.93 9.97 4.84
C SER A 128 5.08 10.53 5.98
N ASN A 129 5.37 11.74 6.40
CA ASN A 129 4.57 12.46 7.40
C ASN A 129 3.43 13.27 6.76
N GLU A 130 3.24 13.19 5.46
CA GLU A 130 2.19 13.90 4.74
C GLU A 130 0.84 13.18 4.88
N HIS A 131 -0.16 13.94 5.33
CA HIS A 131 -1.52 13.46 5.54
C HIS A 131 -2.59 14.36 4.90
N ASP A 132 -2.17 15.24 3.99
CA ASP A 132 -3.07 16.21 3.33
C ASP A 132 -3.96 15.61 2.23
N GLY A 133 -3.98 14.30 2.11
CA GLY A 133 -4.82 13.60 1.15
C GLY A 133 -4.39 12.14 0.96
N ILE A 134 -5.06 11.48 0.06
CA ILE A 134 -4.72 10.11 -0.32
C ILE A 134 -3.63 10.08 -1.39
N ILE A 135 -2.90 8.97 -1.46
CA ILE A 135 -1.88 8.75 -2.49
C ILE A 135 -2.53 8.67 -3.87
N SER A 136 -1.96 9.43 -4.81
CA SER A 136 -2.24 9.30 -6.25
C SER A 136 -1.16 8.44 -6.91
N CYS A 137 -1.52 7.25 -7.36
CA CYS A 137 -0.59 6.34 -8.00
C CYS A 137 -0.42 6.66 -9.48
N LEU A 138 0.79 7.01 -9.90
CA LEU A 138 1.12 7.34 -11.29
C LEU A 138 1.66 6.13 -12.04
N LEU A 139 0.82 5.14 -12.30
CA LEU A 139 1.21 3.89 -12.95
C LEU A 139 1.72 4.06 -14.38
N TYR A 140 1.28 5.10 -15.07
CA TYR A 140 1.66 5.37 -16.45
C TYR A 140 3.12 5.85 -16.62
N THR A 141 3.80 6.22 -15.54
CA THR A 141 5.22 6.63 -15.57
C THR A 141 6.18 5.47 -15.46
N SER A 142 5.70 4.25 -15.21
CA SER A 142 6.53 3.06 -15.16
C SER A 142 6.98 2.66 -16.58
N PRO A 143 8.29 2.58 -16.83
CA PRO A 143 8.83 2.25 -18.16
C PRO A 143 8.63 0.77 -18.53
N SER A 144 8.33 -0.10 -17.58
CA SER A 144 8.17 -1.54 -17.79
C SER A 144 7.11 -2.14 -16.88
N PRO A 145 6.27 -3.06 -17.36
CA PRO A 145 5.35 -3.82 -16.52
C PRO A 145 6.04 -4.66 -15.43
N ARG A 146 7.32 -5.00 -15.61
CA ARG A 146 8.12 -5.71 -14.61
C ARG A 146 8.53 -4.84 -13.44
N ASP A 147 8.73 -3.55 -13.70
CA ASP A 147 9.01 -2.55 -12.68
C ASP A 147 7.73 -2.08 -12.02
N GLY A 148 6.72 -2.92 -12.05
CA GLY A 148 5.40 -2.63 -11.51
C GLY A 148 5.48 -1.95 -10.16
N LEU A 149 4.48 -1.18 -9.85
CA LEU A 149 4.41 -0.32 -8.70
C LEU A 149 4.77 -1.01 -7.38
N LEU A 150 4.46 -2.30 -7.28
CA LEU A 150 4.74 -3.11 -6.11
C LEU A 150 6.23 -3.27 -5.81
N SER A 151 7.09 -3.25 -6.83
CA SER A 151 8.54 -3.29 -6.63
C SER A 151 9.13 -1.93 -6.29
N ARG A 152 8.49 -0.85 -6.68
CA ARG A 152 8.97 0.52 -6.45
C ARG A 152 8.46 1.14 -5.16
N MET A 153 7.23 0.90 -4.77
CA MET A 153 6.68 1.43 -3.51
C MET A 153 7.49 0.99 -2.29
N PRO A 154 7.86 -0.29 -2.12
CA PRO A 154 8.72 -0.72 -1.01
C PRO A 154 10.16 -0.21 -1.11
N SER A 155 10.69 -0.02 -2.31
CA SER A 155 12.09 0.42 -2.51
C SER A 155 12.27 1.93 -2.37
N SER A 156 11.23 2.73 -2.49
CA SER A 156 11.25 4.17 -2.24
C SER A 156 11.10 4.54 -0.76
N ALA A 157 10.76 3.59 0.04
CA ALA A 157 10.73 3.70 1.49
C ALA A 157 12.09 3.29 2.12
#